data_87d4fe928a7d83e3ee9a0b19add213ad
#
_entry.id   87d4fe928a7d83e3ee9a0b19add213ad
#
_cell.length_a   1.000
_cell.length_b   1.000
_cell.length_c   1.000
_cell.angle_alpha   90.00
_cell.angle_beta   90.00
_cell.angle_gamma   90.00
#
_symmetry.space_group_name_H-M   'P 1'
#
loop_
_entity.id
_entity.type
_entity.pdbx_description
1 polymer ?
#
loop_
_entity_poly.entity_id
_entity_poly.type
_entity_poly.pdbx_seq_one_letter_code
_entity_poly.pdbx_strand_id
1 'polypeptide(L)'
;AQLCERTILIENGEIVKDGNTKNVITEYLSQGDLTKPEVIFNNSKERESQKIKLVHIKVINNKNEVLELFDVTDEIKIECRFEILDETYQYVPSMHLKNEKGIVIFYAIDTNRVWQKPRKIGVYSSSMVIPRNLLGIGKYYYTQLISSLRHSKSEKHIVKENIISFNVMDSQTGNSAVGNLNIDLPGGMIRPKLKWHQKYLDE
;
A
#
# COMPACT_ATOMS: atom_id res chain seq x y z
N ALA A 1 12.84 -16.41 -3.42
CA ALA A 1 11.71 -16.88 -4.26
C ALA A 1 12.15 -17.37 -5.64
N GLN A 2 13.33 -16.99 -6.13
CA GLN A 2 13.85 -17.45 -7.43
C GLN A 2 14.54 -18.81 -7.41
N LEU A 3 14.94 -19.29 -6.24
CA LEU A 3 15.66 -20.56 -6.11
C LEU A 3 14.77 -21.79 -6.33
N CYS A 4 13.45 -21.64 -6.20
CA CYS A 4 12.50 -22.74 -6.28
C CYS A 4 11.24 -22.30 -7.02
N GLU A 5 10.81 -23.10 -8.01
CA GLU A 5 9.51 -22.92 -8.68
C GLU A 5 8.36 -23.48 -7.81
N ARG A 6 8.67 -24.47 -6.97
CA ARG A 6 7.75 -25.15 -6.06
C ARG A 6 8.21 -24.96 -4.62
N THR A 7 7.29 -24.63 -3.74
CA THR A 7 7.51 -24.45 -2.31
C THR A 7 6.46 -25.23 -1.52
N ILE A 8 6.85 -25.72 -0.36
CA ILE A 8 5.99 -26.46 0.57
C ILE A 8 5.93 -25.65 1.86
N LEU A 9 4.70 -25.39 2.34
CA LEU A 9 4.45 -24.82 3.66
C LEU A 9 4.15 -25.97 4.62
N ILE A 10 4.92 -26.02 5.71
CA ILE A 10 4.77 -27.04 6.77
C ILE A 10 4.37 -26.33 8.06
N GLU A 11 3.30 -26.81 8.71
CA GLU A 11 2.86 -26.36 10.02
C GLU A 11 2.64 -27.57 10.93
N ASN A 12 3.16 -27.48 12.15
CA ASN A 12 3.07 -28.57 13.13
C ASN A 12 3.51 -29.96 12.60
N GLY A 13 4.43 -29.98 11.62
CA GLY A 13 4.93 -31.20 11.00
C GLY A 13 4.08 -31.74 9.85
N GLU A 14 3.00 -31.08 9.47
CA GLU A 14 2.14 -31.44 8.34
C GLU A 14 2.28 -30.47 7.18
N ILE A 15 2.14 -30.98 5.95
CA ILE A 15 2.13 -30.15 4.74
C ILE A 15 0.76 -29.49 4.62
N VAL A 16 0.74 -28.16 4.81
CA VAL A 16 -0.48 -27.35 4.71
C VAL A 16 -0.69 -26.87 3.28
N LYS A 17 0.39 -26.56 2.58
CA LYS A 17 0.35 -26.10 1.19
C LYS A 17 1.55 -26.60 0.40
N ASP A 18 1.31 -26.97 -0.85
CA ASP A 18 2.33 -27.36 -1.81
C ASP A 18 1.97 -26.75 -3.17
N GLY A 19 2.91 -26.09 -3.81
CA GLY A 19 2.66 -25.48 -5.11
C GLY A 19 3.63 -24.38 -5.52
N ASN A 20 3.16 -23.54 -6.42
CA ASN A 20 3.95 -22.41 -6.91
C ASN A 20 4.40 -21.52 -5.76
N THR A 21 5.68 -21.18 -5.75
CA THR A 21 6.33 -20.44 -4.67
C THR A 21 5.61 -19.14 -4.30
N LYS A 22 5.16 -18.36 -5.29
CA LYS A 22 4.45 -17.10 -5.03
C LYS A 22 3.16 -17.33 -4.23
N ASN A 23 2.38 -18.35 -4.62
CA ASN A 23 1.10 -18.65 -3.98
C ASN A 23 1.30 -19.16 -2.54
N VAL A 24 2.33 -19.99 -2.32
CA VAL A 24 2.65 -20.52 -0.98
C VAL A 24 3.16 -19.42 -0.06
N ILE A 25 4.02 -18.52 -0.56
CA ILE A 25 4.48 -17.36 0.21
C ILE A 25 3.32 -16.43 0.56
N THR A 26 2.41 -16.15 -0.37
CA THR A 26 1.22 -15.31 -0.10
C THR A 26 0.41 -15.89 1.06
N GLU A 27 0.14 -17.19 1.05
CA GLU A 27 -0.62 -17.85 2.12
C GLU A 27 0.12 -17.82 3.46
N TYR A 28 1.42 -18.09 3.47
CA TYR A 28 2.25 -18.00 4.68
C TYR A 28 2.23 -16.59 5.29
N LEU A 29 2.34 -15.55 4.47
CA LEU A 29 2.35 -14.17 4.93
C LEU A 29 0.96 -13.65 5.34
N SER A 30 -0.12 -14.27 4.86
CA SER A 30 -1.50 -13.91 5.25
C SER A 30 -1.97 -14.61 6.52
N GLN A 31 -1.25 -15.62 7.00
CA GLN A 31 -1.60 -16.33 8.23
C GLN A 31 -1.55 -15.40 9.45
N GLY A 32 -2.66 -15.36 10.17
CA GLY A 32 -2.80 -14.57 11.40
C GLY A 32 -3.15 -13.09 11.19
N ASP A 33 -3.29 -12.61 9.96
CA ASP A 33 -3.71 -11.26 9.68
C ASP A 33 -5.09 -11.21 9.00
N LEU A 34 -6.03 -10.52 9.65
CA LEU A 34 -7.39 -10.33 9.14
C LEU A 34 -7.50 -9.24 8.08
N THR A 35 -6.43 -8.46 7.87
CA THR A 35 -6.44 -7.39 6.87
C THR A 35 -6.20 -7.95 5.47
N LYS A 36 -7.07 -7.57 4.54
CA LYS A 36 -7.04 -7.98 3.13
C LYS A 36 -6.53 -6.84 2.24
N PRO A 37 -6.15 -7.12 0.98
CA PRO A 37 -5.73 -6.07 0.03
C PRO A 37 -6.90 -5.20 -0.46
N GLU A 38 -8.11 -5.55 -0.07
CA GLU A 38 -9.34 -4.88 -0.52
C GLU A 38 -10.41 -4.88 0.58
N VAL A 39 -11.15 -3.77 0.68
CA VAL A 39 -12.31 -3.64 1.55
C VAL A 39 -13.42 -2.85 0.85
N ILE A 40 -14.62 -3.39 0.86
CA ILE A 40 -15.85 -2.76 0.37
C ILE A 40 -16.71 -2.40 1.58
N PHE A 41 -17.07 -1.13 1.68
CA PHE A 41 -17.93 -0.61 2.74
C PHE A 41 -19.40 -0.74 2.29
N ASN A 42 -20.02 -1.85 2.64
CA ASN A 42 -21.46 -1.96 2.51
C ASN A 42 -22.09 -1.00 3.53
N ASN A 43 -23.23 -0.39 3.19
CA ASN A 43 -23.98 0.59 3.99
C ASN A 43 -24.20 0.16 5.46
N SER A 44 -23.11 -0.12 6.17
CA SER A 44 -23.12 -0.52 7.56
C SER A 44 -23.57 0.67 8.40
N LYS A 45 -24.29 0.37 9.48
CA LYS A 45 -24.90 1.32 10.43
C LYS A 45 -23.89 2.28 11.10
N GLU A 46 -22.60 2.08 10.90
CA GLU A 46 -21.54 2.98 11.35
C GLU A 46 -21.37 4.16 10.38
N ARG A 47 -22.21 5.13 10.50
CA ARG A 47 -22.02 6.44 9.87
C ARG A 47 -20.88 7.16 10.59
N GLU A 48 -19.66 6.98 10.11
CA GLU A 48 -18.48 7.66 10.66
C GLU A 48 -18.55 9.17 10.51
N SER A 49 -19.22 9.62 9.48
CA SER A 49 -19.51 11.04 9.23
C SER A 49 -20.81 11.17 8.46
N GLN A 50 -21.61 12.18 8.81
CA GLN A 50 -22.78 12.55 8.02
C GLN A 50 -22.40 13.32 6.74
N LYS A 51 -21.11 13.67 6.57
CA LYS A 51 -20.60 14.56 5.53
C LYS A 51 -19.91 13.80 4.40
N ILE A 52 -19.29 12.67 4.72
CA ILE A 52 -18.50 11.85 3.78
C ILE A 52 -18.43 10.40 4.29
N LYS A 53 -18.43 9.43 3.40
CA LYS A 53 -18.27 8.00 3.73
C LYS A 53 -17.33 7.31 2.77
N LEU A 54 -16.63 6.29 3.25
CA LEU A 54 -15.85 5.38 2.42
C LEU A 54 -16.79 4.43 1.65
N VAL A 55 -16.41 4.11 0.43
CA VAL A 55 -17.15 3.17 -0.44
C VAL A 55 -16.29 1.93 -0.70
N HIS A 56 -15.01 2.11 -1.05
CA HIS A 56 -14.16 1.03 -1.46
C HIS A 56 -12.69 1.43 -1.35
N ILE A 57 -11.85 0.57 -0.82
CA ILE A 57 -10.38 0.74 -0.84
C ILE A 57 -9.76 -0.56 -1.31
N LYS A 58 -8.77 -0.48 -2.20
CA LYS A 58 -8.04 -1.63 -2.73
C LYS A 58 -6.62 -1.28 -3.12
N VAL A 59 -5.74 -2.28 -3.03
CA VAL A 59 -4.39 -2.23 -3.61
C VAL A 59 -4.34 -3.07 -4.89
N ILE A 60 -3.79 -2.51 -5.95
CA ILE A 60 -3.82 -3.10 -7.28
C ILE A 60 -2.47 -2.91 -8.00
N ASN A 61 -2.21 -3.77 -8.97
CA ASN A 61 -1.10 -3.63 -9.89
C ASN A 61 -1.45 -2.70 -11.09
N ASN A 62 -0.53 -2.56 -12.03
CA ASN A 62 -0.70 -1.76 -13.24
C ASN A 62 -1.77 -2.32 -14.22
N LYS A 63 -2.23 -3.58 -14.02
CA LYS A 63 -3.33 -4.20 -14.77
C LYS A 63 -4.69 -4.06 -14.07
N ASN A 64 -4.75 -3.30 -12.94
CA ASN A 64 -5.91 -3.17 -12.07
C ASN A 64 -6.36 -4.48 -11.38
N GLU A 65 -5.46 -5.45 -11.23
CA GLU A 65 -5.70 -6.68 -10.50
C GLU A 65 -5.42 -6.46 -9.00
N VAL A 66 -6.30 -6.88 -8.11
CA VAL A 66 -6.11 -6.85 -6.66
C VAL A 66 -5.10 -7.94 -6.29
N LEU A 67 -4.01 -7.56 -5.63
CA LEU A 67 -2.95 -8.49 -5.22
C LEU A 67 -2.58 -8.27 -3.75
N GLU A 68 -2.23 -9.37 -3.08
CA GLU A 68 -1.67 -9.39 -1.73
C GLU A 68 -0.13 -9.32 -1.72
N LEU A 69 0.50 -9.72 -2.81
CA LEU A 69 1.96 -9.81 -2.93
C LEU A 69 2.44 -9.10 -4.18
N PHE A 70 3.36 -8.17 -3.98
CA PHE A 70 4.04 -7.40 -5.03
C PHE A 70 5.53 -7.67 -5.01
N ASP A 71 6.17 -7.55 -6.17
CA ASP A 71 7.63 -7.48 -6.24
C ASP A 71 8.10 -6.03 -6.02
N VAL A 72 9.31 -5.83 -5.48
CA VAL A 72 9.91 -4.48 -5.33
C VAL A 72 10.00 -3.71 -6.64
N THR A 73 9.99 -4.43 -7.77
CA THR A 73 10.00 -3.86 -9.12
C THR A 73 8.62 -3.56 -9.68
N ASP A 74 7.55 -3.88 -8.95
CA ASP A 74 6.19 -3.53 -9.33
C ASP A 74 5.84 -2.09 -8.96
N GLU A 75 4.98 -1.48 -9.76
CA GLU A 75 4.25 -0.28 -9.39
C GLU A 75 3.01 -0.68 -8.63
N ILE A 76 2.82 -0.11 -7.43
CA ILE A 76 1.71 -0.44 -6.54
C ILE A 76 0.76 0.74 -6.52
N LYS A 77 -0.49 0.52 -6.93
CA LYS A 77 -1.52 1.55 -6.89
C LYS A 77 -2.51 1.26 -5.76
N ILE A 78 -2.82 2.26 -4.95
CA ILE A 78 -3.88 2.20 -3.95
C ILE A 78 -4.99 3.14 -4.39
N GLU A 79 -6.20 2.60 -4.55
CA GLU A 79 -7.39 3.33 -4.94
C GLU A 79 -8.36 3.42 -3.75
N CYS A 80 -8.81 4.62 -3.43
CA CYS A 80 -9.84 4.90 -2.44
C CYS A 80 -11.04 5.55 -3.12
N ARG A 81 -12.21 4.93 -3.00
CA ARG A 81 -13.50 5.52 -3.40
C ARG A 81 -14.25 5.96 -2.16
N PHE A 82 -14.80 7.14 -2.23
CA PHE A 82 -15.61 7.73 -1.16
C PHE A 82 -16.75 8.54 -1.73
N GLU A 83 -17.81 8.72 -0.94
CA GLU A 83 -18.97 9.52 -1.34
C GLU A 83 -19.04 10.78 -0.48
N ILE A 84 -19.10 11.92 -1.14
CA ILE A 84 -19.36 13.22 -0.52
C ILE A 84 -20.86 13.35 -0.34
N LEU A 85 -21.28 13.68 0.89
CA LEU A 85 -22.68 13.87 1.29
C LEU A 85 -22.99 15.34 1.62
N ASP A 86 -21.94 16.15 1.83
CA ASP A 86 -22.04 17.57 2.14
C ASP A 86 -21.04 18.35 1.27
N GLU A 87 -21.53 19.18 0.36
CA GLU A 87 -20.72 19.93 -0.60
C GLU A 87 -20.12 21.23 -0.06
N THR A 88 -20.31 21.53 1.23
CA THR A 88 -19.82 22.78 1.84
C THR A 88 -18.34 22.72 2.21
N TYR A 89 -17.72 21.55 2.20
CA TYR A 89 -16.35 21.32 2.63
C TYR A 89 -15.40 21.03 1.49
N GLN A 90 -14.15 21.46 1.66
CA GLN A 90 -13.02 21.05 0.82
C GLN A 90 -12.39 19.80 1.40
N TYR A 91 -12.77 18.62 0.91
CA TYR A 91 -12.21 17.35 1.40
C TYR A 91 -10.86 17.06 0.75
N VAL A 92 -9.91 16.64 1.56
CA VAL A 92 -8.55 16.28 1.12
C VAL A 92 -8.26 14.85 1.56
N PRO A 93 -8.20 13.90 0.61
CA PRO A 93 -7.74 12.55 0.89
C PRO A 93 -6.26 12.55 1.25
N SER A 94 -5.93 11.79 2.28
CA SER A 94 -4.54 11.55 2.69
C SER A 94 -4.39 10.15 3.28
N MET A 95 -3.15 9.68 3.41
CA MET A 95 -2.90 8.34 3.90
C MET A 95 -1.60 8.23 4.68
N HIS A 96 -1.50 7.19 5.50
CA HIS A 96 -0.26 6.71 6.07
C HIS A 96 0.01 5.29 5.60
N LEU A 97 1.26 4.99 5.23
CA LEU A 97 1.76 3.65 5.06
C LEU A 97 2.61 3.28 6.28
N LYS A 98 2.27 2.18 6.94
CA LYS A 98 3.00 1.65 8.10
C LYS A 98 3.61 0.30 7.75
N ASN A 99 4.69 -0.08 8.42
CA ASN A 99 5.21 -1.45 8.37
C ASN A 99 4.53 -2.35 9.43
N GLU A 100 4.91 -3.62 9.48
CA GLU A 100 4.44 -4.61 10.45
C GLU A 100 4.72 -4.23 11.92
N LYS A 101 5.72 -3.38 12.18
CA LYS A 101 6.05 -2.86 13.51
C LYS A 101 5.25 -1.60 13.87
N GLY A 102 4.30 -1.19 13.04
CA GLY A 102 3.50 0.02 13.22
C GLY A 102 4.25 1.33 12.94
N ILE A 103 5.49 1.25 12.43
CA ILE A 103 6.28 2.44 12.10
C ILE A 103 5.75 3.05 10.80
N VAL A 104 5.45 4.35 10.83
CA VAL A 104 5.05 5.09 9.63
C VAL A 104 6.24 5.20 8.68
N ILE A 105 6.08 4.65 7.48
CA ILE A 105 7.09 4.72 6.42
C ILE A 105 7.04 6.09 5.75
N PHE A 106 5.85 6.51 5.39
CA PHE A 106 5.54 7.84 4.89
C PHE A 106 4.04 8.12 5.03
N TYR A 107 3.70 9.39 4.89
CA TYR A 107 2.33 9.81 4.62
C TYR A 107 2.29 10.56 3.29
N ALA A 108 1.15 10.51 2.62
CA ALA A 108 0.91 11.24 1.39
C ALA A 108 -0.45 11.95 1.46
N ILE A 109 -0.50 13.10 0.82
CA ILE A 109 -1.71 13.93 0.73
C ILE A 109 -2.01 14.09 -0.75
N ASP A 110 -3.27 13.92 -1.12
CA ASP A 110 -3.71 14.24 -2.48
C ASP A 110 -3.71 15.76 -2.65
N THR A 111 -2.66 16.27 -3.30
CA THR A 111 -2.47 17.70 -3.55
C THR A 111 -3.10 18.15 -4.86
N ASN A 112 -3.90 17.30 -5.51
CA ASN A 112 -4.55 17.68 -6.77
C ASN A 112 -5.42 18.92 -6.56
N ARG A 113 -5.27 19.89 -7.46
CA ARG A 113 -5.99 21.17 -7.40
C ARG A 113 -7.51 21.00 -7.38
N VAL A 114 -8.02 19.85 -7.80
CA VAL A 114 -9.45 19.54 -7.71
C VAL A 114 -9.99 19.58 -6.28
N TRP A 115 -9.13 19.30 -5.26
CA TRP A 115 -9.49 19.32 -3.85
C TRP A 115 -9.45 20.72 -3.21
N GLN A 116 -8.95 21.71 -3.92
CA GLN A 116 -8.88 23.11 -3.43
C GLN A 116 -10.23 23.84 -3.41
N LYS A 117 -11.29 23.19 -3.93
CA LYS A 117 -12.65 23.72 -3.93
C LYS A 117 -13.63 22.67 -3.43
N PRO A 118 -14.78 23.10 -2.84
CA PRO A 118 -15.85 22.18 -2.52
C PRO A 118 -16.29 21.38 -3.74
N ARG A 119 -16.69 20.14 -3.53
CA ARG A 119 -17.15 19.21 -4.55
C ARG A 119 -18.62 18.91 -4.37
N LYS A 120 -19.33 18.70 -5.50
CA LYS A 120 -20.72 18.28 -5.49
C LYS A 120 -20.89 16.95 -4.76
N ILE A 121 -22.08 16.72 -4.22
CA ILE A 121 -22.49 15.43 -3.69
C ILE A 121 -22.29 14.35 -4.76
N GLY A 122 -21.73 13.19 -4.37
CA GLY A 122 -21.48 12.08 -5.29
C GLY A 122 -20.25 11.28 -4.93
N VAL A 123 -19.99 10.21 -5.71
CA VAL A 123 -18.87 9.28 -5.51
C VAL A 123 -17.64 9.76 -6.27
N TYR A 124 -16.52 9.76 -5.57
CA TYR A 124 -15.21 10.15 -6.09
C TYR A 124 -14.19 9.03 -5.88
N SER A 125 -13.17 9.02 -6.73
CA SER A 125 -12.00 8.17 -6.60
C SER A 125 -10.75 9.02 -6.48
N SER A 126 -9.92 8.71 -5.49
CA SER A 126 -8.54 9.20 -5.37
C SER A 126 -7.60 8.01 -5.41
N SER A 127 -6.52 8.09 -6.15
CA SER A 127 -5.55 7.02 -6.24
C SER A 127 -4.13 7.54 -6.08
N MET A 128 -3.33 6.76 -5.35
CA MET A 128 -1.92 6.99 -5.12
C MET A 128 -1.12 5.87 -5.77
N VAL A 129 0.00 6.24 -6.36
CA VAL A 129 0.95 5.30 -6.96
C VAL A 129 2.24 5.30 -6.16
N ILE A 130 2.61 4.14 -5.64
CA ILE A 130 3.92 3.89 -5.03
C ILE A 130 4.85 3.45 -6.16
N PRO A 131 5.92 4.20 -6.44
CA PRO A 131 6.80 3.88 -7.55
C PRO A 131 7.59 2.60 -7.30
N ARG A 132 8.01 1.97 -8.37
CA ARG A 132 8.94 0.83 -8.36
C ARG A 132 10.18 1.14 -7.55
N ASN A 133 10.72 0.12 -6.88
CA ASN A 133 11.95 0.24 -6.11
C ASN A 133 11.91 1.36 -5.04
N LEU A 134 10.76 1.61 -4.43
CA LEU A 134 10.66 2.49 -3.28
C LEU A 134 10.60 1.72 -1.98
N LEU A 135 9.72 0.71 -1.90
CA LEU A 135 9.54 -0.08 -0.67
C LEU A 135 10.58 -1.18 -0.57
N GLY A 136 11.02 -1.47 0.64
CA GLY A 136 11.78 -2.67 0.98
C GLY A 136 10.89 -3.90 1.06
N ILE A 137 11.51 -5.06 1.34
CA ILE A 137 10.79 -6.31 1.60
C ILE A 137 10.05 -6.18 2.94
N GLY A 138 8.79 -6.63 2.99
CA GLY A 138 8.01 -6.65 4.22
C GLY A 138 6.52 -6.52 4.00
N LYS A 139 5.78 -6.49 5.11
CA LYS A 139 4.34 -6.26 5.14
C LYS A 139 4.03 -4.81 5.42
N TYR A 140 3.06 -4.28 4.71
CA TYR A 140 2.66 -2.89 4.79
C TYR A 140 1.17 -2.77 5.06
N TYR A 141 0.81 -1.79 5.89
CA TYR A 141 -0.55 -1.47 6.29
C TYR A 141 -0.90 -0.06 5.87
N TYR A 142 -2.05 0.06 5.25
CA TYR A 142 -2.57 1.33 4.76
C TYR A 142 -3.61 1.90 5.73
N THR A 143 -3.45 3.17 6.05
CA THR A 143 -4.39 3.96 6.84
C THR A 143 -4.96 5.08 5.98
N GLN A 144 -6.29 5.13 5.85
CA GLN A 144 -6.98 6.18 5.12
C GLN A 144 -7.40 7.31 6.05
N LEU A 145 -7.11 8.54 5.63
CA LEU A 145 -7.63 9.75 6.26
C LEU A 145 -8.35 10.59 5.20
N ILE A 146 -9.45 11.23 5.59
CA ILE A 146 -10.05 12.30 4.80
C ILE A 146 -10.33 13.45 5.75
N SER A 147 -9.72 14.59 5.46
CA SER A 147 -9.86 15.82 6.25
C SER A 147 -10.51 16.90 5.41
N SER A 148 -11.01 17.95 6.04
CA SER A 148 -11.34 19.20 5.35
C SER A 148 -10.57 20.36 5.95
N LEU A 149 -10.33 21.37 5.12
CA LEU A 149 -9.75 22.64 5.53
C LEU A 149 -10.85 23.70 5.59
N ARG A 150 -11.03 24.32 6.75
CA ARG A 150 -11.94 25.45 6.92
C ARG A 150 -11.27 26.50 7.78
N HIS A 151 -11.10 27.73 7.23
CA HIS A 151 -10.50 28.85 7.95
C HIS A 151 -9.17 28.49 8.65
N SER A 152 -8.25 27.84 7.93
CA SER A 152 -6.94 27.38 8.42
C SER A 152 -6.98 26.31 9.52
N LYS A 153 -8.15 25.75 9.82
CA LYS A 153 -8.31 24.61 10.73
C LYS A 153 -8.58 23.34 9.92
N SER A 154 -7.89 22.26 10.28
CA SER A 154 -8.14 20.93 9.73
C SER A 154 -9.16 20.20 10.59
N GLU A 155 -10.23 19.72 9.97
CA GLU A 155 -11.21 18.82 10.60
C GLU A 155 -11.06 17.44 9.98
N LYS A 156 -10.84 16.40 10.80
CA LYS A 156 -10.78 15.01 10.35
C LYS A 156 -12.19 14.44 10.30
N HIS A 157 -12.57 13.92 9.15
CA HIS A 157 -13.88 13.29 8.93
C HIS A 157 -13.81 11.77 8.93
N ILE A 158 -12.73 11.23 8.39
CA ILE A 158 -12.46 9.79 8.32
C ILE A 158 -11.04 9.54 8.79
N VAL A 159 -10.89 8.57 9.69
CA VAL A 159 -9.61 7.97 10.07
C VAL A 159 -9.84 6.47 10.20
N LYS A 160 -9.36 5.71 9.24
CA LYS A 160 -9.41 4.24 9.26
C LYS A 160 -8.01 3.69 9.24
N GLU A 161 -7.59 3.18 10.41
CA GLU A 161 -6.25 2.64 10.57
C GLU A 161 -6.15 1.20 10.09
N ASN A 162 -5.03 0.89 9.44
CA ASN A 162 -4.67 -0.46 9.00
C ASN A 162 -5.79 -1.17 8.22
N ILE A 163 -6.45 -0.44 7.35
CA ILE A 163 -7.69 -0.88 6.71
C ILE A 163 -7.49 -1.95 5.64
N ILE A 164 -6.37 -1.91 4.94
CA ILE A 164 -5.89 -2.94 4.03
C ILE A 164 -4.41 -3.19 4.26
N SER A 165 -3.94 -4.36 3.84
CA SER A 165 -2.51 -4.69 3.85
C SER A 165 -2.07 -5.38 2.57
N PHE A 166 -0.77 -5.32 2.30
CA PHE A 166 -0.11 -6.03 1.22
C PHE A 166 1.34 -6.35 1.59
N ASN A 167 1.92 -7.30 0.90
CA ASN A 167 3.28 -7.74 1.09
C ASN A 167 4.15 -7.33 -0.10
N VAL A 168 5.42 -7.05 0.17
CA VAL A 168 6.42 -6.75 -0.85
C VAL A 168 7.57 -7.74 -0.70
N MET A 169 7.97 -8.36 -1.81
CA MET A 169 9.11 -9.28 -1.90
C MET A 169 10.10 -8.79 -2.96
N ASP A 170 11.33 -9.28 -2.91
CA ASP A 170 12.31 -9.09 -3.98
C ASP A 170 12.55 -10.44 -4.66
N SER A 171 12.13 -10.60 -5.90
CA SER A 171 12.34 -11.81 -6.68
C SER A 171 13.77 -11.93 -7.24
N GLN A 172 14.64 -10.95 -6.95
CA GLN A 172 16.07 -10.94 -7.32
C GLN A 172 16.32 -11.09 -8.83
N THR A 173 15.46 -10.49 -9.65
CA THR A 173 15.60 -10.50 -11.13
C THR A 173 16.72 -9.60 -11.66
N GLY A 174 17.52 -8.99 -10.78
CA GLY A 174 18.55 -8.02 -11.14
C GLY A 174 18.04 -6.60 -11.39
N ASN A 175 16.73 -6.39 -11.42
CA ASN A 175 16.09 -5.08 -11.66
C ASN A 175 15.79 -4.28 -10.39
N SER A 176 15.95 -4.91 -9.24
CA SER A 176 15.77 -4.26 -7.94
C SER A 176 16.94 -3.34 -7.59
N ALA A 177 16.83 -2.61 -6.47
CA ALA A 177 17.88 -1.74 -5.96
C ALA A 177 19.16 -2.47 -5.56
N VAL A 178 19.11 -3.81 -5.42
CA VAL A 178 20.28 -4.67 -5.14
C VAL A 178 20.94 -5.23 -6.39
N GLY A 179 20.31 -5.09 -7.54
CA GLY A 179 20.83 -5.65 -8.78
C GLY A 179 20.98 -7.18 -8.70
N ASN A 180 22.10 -7.68 -9.21
CA ASN A 180 22.45 -9.11 -9.20
C ASN A 180 23.27 -9.54 -7.97
N LEU A 181 23.38 -8.68 -6.96
CA LEU A 181 24.15 -9.01 -5.77
C LEU A 181 23.37 -10.01 -4.90
N ASN A 182 23.95 -11.18 -4.70
CA ASN A 182 23.43 -12.19 -3.79
C ASN A 182 24.08 -12.02 -2.41
N ILE A 183 23.64 -10.98 -1.70
CA ILE A 183 24.17 -10.65 -0.36
C ILE A 183 23.00 -10.47 0.62
N ASP A 184 23.24 -10.81 1.87
CA ASP A 184 22.36 -10.45 2.97
C ASP A 184 22.41 -8.94 3.17
N LEU A 185 21.39 -8.27 2.65
CA LEU A 185 21.30 -6.82 2.79
C LEU A 185 20.67 -6.44 4.12
N PRO A 186 21.24 -5.45 4.81
CA PRO A 186 20.56 -4.87 5.94
C PRO A 186 19.18 -4.39 5.51
N GLY A 187 18.13 -4.82 6.22
CA GLY A 187 16.76 -4.47 5.90
C GLY A 187 16.54 -2.95 6.01
N GLY A 188 16.12 -2.33 4.93
CA GLY A 188 15.65 -0.96 4.90
C GLY A 188 14.15 -0.94 4.62
N MET A 189 13.39 -0.09 5.32
CA MET A 189 11.96 0.11 5.06
C MET A 189 11.73 0.75 3.69
N ILE A 190 12.67 1.58 3.26
CA ILE A 190 12.73 2.20 1.93
C ILE A 190 14.02 1.75 1.28
N ARG A 191 13.94 1.29 0.04
CA ARG A 191 15.08 0.77 -0.73
C ARG A 191 15.05 1.36 -2.15
N PRO A 192 15.31 2.67 -2.30
CA PRO A 192 15.26 3.31 -3.60
C PRO A 192 16.42 2.87 -4.49
N LYS A 193 16.15 2.65 -5.78
CA LYS A 193 17.18 2.43 -6.80
C LYS A 193 17.80 3.79 -7.17
N LEU A 194 18.88 4.15 -6.48
CA LEU A 194 19.57 5.42 -6.70
C LEU A 194 20.54 5.32 -7.87
N LYS A 195 20.80 6.45 -8.51
CA LYS A 195 21.84 6.56 -9.54
C LYS A 195 23.20 6.76 -8.88
N TRP A 196 24.16 5.95 -9.26
CA TRP A 196 25.56 6.05 -8.80
C TRP A 196 26.44 6.54 -9.92
N HIS A 197 27.38 7.42 -9.59
CA HIS A 197 28.42 7.91 -10.49
C HIS A 197 29.76 7.52 -9.91
N GLN A 198 30.61 6.86 -10.72
CA GLN A 198 31.95 6.44 -10.33
C GLN A 198 32.98 7.14 -11.18
N LYS A 199 34.09 7.52 -10.59
CA LYS A 199 35.27 8.07 -11.27
C LYS A 199 36.50 7.44 -10.64
N TYR A 200 37.38 6.87 -11.47
CA TYR A 200 38.73 6.48 -11.06
C TYR A 200 39.56 7.77 -10.92
N LEU A 201 40.28 7.92 -9.82
CA LEU A 201 41.21 9.02 -9.56
C LEU A 201 42.61 8.44 -9.53
N ASP A 202 43.44 8.72 -10.56
CA ASP A 202 44.85 8.45 -10.51
C ASP A 202 45.48 9.44 -9.52
N GLU A 203 46.22 8.97 -8.49
CA GLU A 203 47.03 9.77 -7.59
C GLU A 203 48.39 10.10 -8.24
#